data_fb172d3aa732a3666d2d2f726e37c259
#
_entry.id   fb172d3aa732a3666d2d2f726e37c259
#
_cell.length_a   1.000
_cell.length_b   1.000
_cell.length_c   1.000
_cell.angle_alpha   90.00
_cell.angle_beta   90.00
_cell.angle_gamma   90.00
#
_symmetry.space_group_name_H-M   'P 1'
#
loop_
_entity.id
_entity.type
_entity.pdbx_description
1 polymer ?
#
loop_
_entity_poly.entity_id
_entity_poly.type
_entity_poly.pdbx_seq_one_letter_code
_entity_poly.pdbx_strand_id
1 'polypeptide(L)'
;MEEKSTKERILKEALRLFAKNGYLGTSMNDIARQLGVTKAALYKHYTSKQEILDSIVNRMDSLDYERGKKYEMPQGDSETVIRGYREADTDKIKQITKVQFLHWTEEEFSNCFRKMLMLE
;
A
#
# COMPACT_ATOMS: atom_id res chain seq x y z
N MET A 1 -20.89 5.95 4.70
CA MET A 1 -19.90 5.97 5.78
C MET A 1 -19.50 4.58 6.22
N GLU A 2 -20.45 3.75 6.66
CA GLU A 2 -20.18 2.36 7.04
C GLU A 2 -19.59 1.53 5.90
N GLU A 3 -20.13 1.71 4.69
CA GLU A 3 -19.69 0.98 3.52
C GLU A 3 -18.22 1.27 3.18
N LYS A 4 -17.83 2.54 3.27
CA LYS A 4 -16.45 2.96 3.04
C LYS A 4 -15.53 2.42 4.12
N SER A 5 -15.99 2.44 5.37
CA SER A 5 -15.24 1.89 6.50
C SER A 5 -15.04 0.38 6.36
N THR A 6 -16.07 -0.34 5.87
CA THR A 6 -15.99 -1.77 5.62
C THR A 6 -14.97 -2.08 4.52
N LYS A 7 -14.98 -1.32 3.43
CA LYS A 7 -13.99 -1.48 2.36
C LYS A 7 -12.56 -1.31 2.87
N GLU A 8 -12.34 -0.31 3.71
CA GLU A 8 -11.01 -0.07 4.30
C GLU A 8 -10.58 -1.23 5.20
N ARG A 9 -11.50 -1.76 6.00
CA ARG A 9 -11.22 -2.91 6.86
C ARG A 9 -10.84 -4.14 6.04
N ILE A 10 -11.56 -4.39 4.94
CA ILE A 10 -11.27 -5.50 4.05
C ILE A 10 -9.87 -5.34 3.46
N LEU A 11 -9.56 -4.15 2.97
CA LEU A 11 -8.26 -3.87 2.34
C LEU A 11 -7.11 -4.11 3.30
N LYS A 12 -7.22 -3.59 4.53
CA LYS A 12 -6.18 -3.72 5.54
C LYS A 12 -6.00 -5.17 5.99
N GLU A 13 -7.09 -5.88 6.20
CA GLU A 13 -7.02 -7.27 6.66
C GLU A 13 -6.48 -8.19 5.57
N ALA A 14 -6.88 -7.97 4.32
CA ALA A 14 -6.34 -8.71 3.19
C ALA A 14 -4.84 -8.49 3.07
N LEU A 15 -4.39 -7.24 3.22
CA LEU A 15 -2.96 -6.92 3.16
C LEU A 15 -2.18 -7.64 4.27
N ARG A 16 -2.73 -7.68 5.48
CA ARG A 16 -2.09 -8.41 6.60
C ARG A 16 -1.94 -9.89 6.27
N LEU A 17 -2.98 -10.50 5.71
CA LEU A 17 -2.94 -11.92 5.34
C LEU A 17 -1.97 -12.17 4.18
N PHE A 18 -1.94 -11.28 3.19
CA PHE A 18 -0.98 -11.37 2.09
C PHE A 18 0.45 -11.25 2.61
N ALA A 19 0.69 -10.37 3.57
CA ALA A 19 2.01 -10.20 4.17
C ALA A 19 2.44 -11.41 5.01
N LYS A 20 1.47 -12.09 5.61
CA LYS A 20 1.73 -13.26 6.47
C LYS A 20 1.86 -14.55 5.67
N ASN A 21 0.96 -14.78 4.73
CA ASN A 21 0.82 -16.06 4.03
C ASN A 21 1.14 -16.00 2.54
N GLY A 22 1.43 -14.81 2.00
CA GLY A 22 1.60 -14.59 0.58
C GLY A 22 0.27 -14.41 -0.14
N TYR A 23 0.29 -13.82 -1.32
CA TYR A 23 -0.92 -13.62 -2.13
C TYR A 23 -1.53 -14.97 -2.52
N LEU A 24 -0.71 -15.89 -3.02
CA LEU A 24 -1.18 -17.21 -3.44
C LEU A 24 -1.65 -18.05 -2.27
N GLY A 25 -1.09 -17.85 -1.09
CA GLY A 25 -1.45 -18.58 0.12
C GLY A 25 -2.68 -18.05 0.85
N THR A 26 -3.35 -17.04 0.31
CA THR A 26 -4.53 -16.41 0.92
C THR A 26 -5.73 -16.52 -0.02
N SER A 27 -6.86 -16.99 0.49
CA SER A 27 -8.11 -17.10 -0.28
C SER A 27 -9.10 -16.04 0.15
N MET A 28 -10.14 -15.80 -0.67
CA MET A 28 -11.26 -14.93 -0.29
C MET A 28 -11.95 -15.47 0.97
N ASN A 29 -12.06 -16.78 1.12
CA ASN A 29 -12.59 -17.39 2.34
C ASN A 29 -11.76 -17.03 3.57
N ASP A 30 -10.44 -17.04 3.45
CA ASP A 30 -9.55 -16.68 4.56
C ASP A 30 -9.79 -15.24 5.00
N ILE A 31 -9.96 -14.35 4.04
CA ILE A 31 -10.20 -12.92 4.32
C ILE A 31 -11.55 -12.76 5.01
N ALA A 32 -12.60 -13.40 4.50
CA ALA A 32 -13.94 -13.33 5.08
C ALA A 32 -13.95 -13.87 6.51
N ARG A 33 -13.28 -15.00 6.74
CA ARG A 33 -13.19 -15.62 8.06
C ARG A 33 -12.48 -14.71 9.05
N GLN A 34 -11.38 -14.10 8.64
CA GLN A 34 -10.61 -13.20 9.49
C GLN A 34 -11.41 -11.97 9.90
N LEU A 35 -12.27 -11.49 9.01
CA LEU A 35 -13.12 -10.32 9.26
C LEU A 35 -14.40 -10.68 10.02
N GLY A 36 -14.75 -11.96 10.11
CA GLY A 36 -16.00 -12.40 10.72
C GLY A 36 -17.21 -12.07 9.86
N VAL A 37 -17.06 -12.02 8.54
CA VAL A 37 -18.15 -11.77 7.61
C VAL A 37 -18.36 -12.96 6.68
N THR A 38 -19.52 -13.00 6.02
CA THR A 38 -19.80 -14.05 5.04
C THR A 38 -19.02 -13.78 3.76
N LYS A 39 -18.77 -14.84 2.99
CA LYS A 39 -18.16 -14.71 1.68
C LYS A 39 -18.97 -13.81 0.76
N ALA A 40 -20.31 -13.94 0.82
CA ALA A 40 -21.21 -13.09 0.04
C ALA A 40 -21.06 -11.62 0.38
N ALA A 41 -20.91 -11.29 1.65
CA ALA A 41 -20.71 -9.91 2.09
C ALA A 41 -19.39 -9.35 1.56
N LEU A 42 -18.33 -10.17 1.56
CA LEU A 42 -17.04 -9.78 1.02
C LEU A 42 -17.14 -9.48 -0.48
N TYR A 43 -17.81 -10.34 -1.24
CA TYR A 43 -17.97 -10.16 -2.68
C TYR A 43 -18.81 -8.96 -3.08
N LYS A 44 -19.57 -8.38 -2.16
CA LYS A 44 -20.28 -7.12 -2.41
C LYS A 44 -19.31 -5.95 -2.57
N HIS A 45 -18.17 -6.02 -1.91
CA HIS A 45 -17.17 -4.93 -1.91
C HIS A 45 -16.06 -5.17 -2.93
N TYR A 46 -15.63 -6.40 -3.09
CA TYR A 46 -14.55 -6.77 -4.02
C TYR A 46 -14.92 -8.06 -4.74
N THR A 47 -14.88 -8.03 -6.07
CA THR A 47 -15.32 -9.15 -6.88
C THR A 47 -14.30 -10.30 -6.93
N SER A 48 -13.04 -10.02 -6.60
CA SER A 48 -11.98 -11.03 -6.66
C SER A 48 -10.81 -10.62 -5.77
N LYS A 49 -9.96 -11.60 -5.50
CA LYS A 49 -8.71 -11.37 -4.77
C LYS A 49 -7.79 -10.41 -5.55
N GLN A 50 -7.80 -10.51 -6.87
CA GLN A 50 -7.01 -9.64 -7.74
C GLN A 50 -7.47 -8.18 -7.62
N GLU A 51 -8.77 -7.94 -7.52
CA GLU A 51 -9.30 -6.58 -7.33
C GLU A 51 -8.82 -5.99 -6.00
N ILE A 52 -8.77 -6.82 -4.96
CA ILE A 52 -8.24 -6.39 -3.66
C ILE A 52 -6.76 -6.00 -3.80
N LEU A 53 -5.96 -6.83 -4.48
CA LEU A 53 -4.55 -6.54 -4.70
C LEU A 53 -4.36 -5.25 -5.50
N ASP A 54 -5.15 -5.08 -6.57
CA ASP A 54 -5.09 -3.86 -7.38
C ASP A 54 -5.40 -2.61 -6.54
N SER A 55 -6.38 -2.73 -5.63
CA SER A 55 -6.75 -1.64 -4.73
C SER A 55 -5.63 -1.32 -3.73
N ILE A 56 -4.93 -2.35 -3.24
CA ILE A 56 -3.77 -2.17 -2.36
C ILE A 56 -2.66 -1.41 -3.09
N VAL A 57 -2.35 -1.82 -4.31
CA VAL A 57 -1.31 -1.18 -5.12
C VAL A 57 -1.67 0.29 -5.39
N ASN A 58 -2.93 0.54 -5.77
CA ASN A 58 -3.42 1.90 -6.00
C ASN A 58 -3.32 2.76 -4.74
N ARG A 59 -3.60 2.18 -3.58
CA ARG A 59 -3.49 2.88 -2.30
C ARG A 59 -2.04 3.26 -2.01
N MET A 60 -1.10 2.36 -2.27
CA MET A 60 0.32 2.64 -2.09
C MET A 60 0.80 3.74 -3.04
N ASP A 61 0.37 3.68 -4.29
CA ASP A 61 0.71 4.72 -5.26
C ASP A 61 0.19 6.08 -4.82
N SER A 62 -1.05 6.14 -4.33
CA SER A 62 -1.64 7.38 -3.83
C SER A 62 -0.89 7.94 -2.62
N LEU A 63 -0.52 7.07 -1.68
CA LEU A 63 0.25 7.50 -0.50
C LEU A 63 1.62 8.01 -0.89
N ASP A 64 2.29 7.33 -1.83
CA ASP A 64 3.60 7.76 -2.31
C ASP A 64 3.51 9.10 -3.05
N TYR A 65 2.47 9.28 -3.87
CA TYR A 65 2.24 10.53 -4.57
C TYR A 65 2.02 11.69 -3.61
N GLU A 66 1.15 11.51 -2.61
CA GLU A 66 0.84 12.54 -1.62
C GLU A 66 2.08 12.91 -0.80
N ARG A 67 2.89 11.90 -0.43
CA ARG A 67 4.13 12.13 0.30
C ARG A 67 5.12 12.91 -0.55
N GLY A 68 5.26 12.51 -1.81
CA GLY A 68 6.15 13.21 -2.75
C GLY A 68 5.76 14.66 -2.91
N LYS A 69 4.47 14.93 -3.00
CA LYS A 69 3.94 16.30 -3.12
C LYS A 69 4.17 17.10 -1.85
N LYS A 70 3.89 16.49 -0.68
CA LYS A 70 4.04 17.15 0.62
C LYS A 70 5.48 17.58 0.90
N TYR A 71 6.44 16.75 0.55
CA TYR A 71 7.86 17.02 0.80
C TYR A 71 8.61 17.50 -0.43
N GLU A 72 7.86 17.88 -1.48
CA GLU A 72 8.44 18.39 -2.73
C GLU A 72 9.47 17.44 -3.34
N MET A 73 9.19 16.15 -3.26
CA MET A 73 10.04 15.13 -3.88
C MET A 73 9.90 15.17 -5.40
N PRO A 74 10.99 14.90 -6.15
CA PRO A 74 10.89 14.80 -7.60
C PRO A 74 9.90 13.73 -8.03
N GLN A 75 9.03 14.05 -9.00
CA GLN A 75 7.99 13.16 -9.49
C GLN A 75 7.95 13.18 -11.01
N GLY A 76 7.35 12.14 -11.59
CA GLY A 76 7.24 11.98 -13.03
C GLY A 76 7.94 10.72 -13.50
N ASP A 77 8.45 10.75 -14.74
CA ASP A 77 9.21 9.63 -15.27
C ASP A 77 10.61 9.54 -14.64
N SER A 78 11.31 8.44 -14.92
CA SER A 78 12.62 8.20 -14.32
C SER A 78 13.63 9.31 -14.61
N GLU A 79 13.61 9.85 -15.81
CA GLU A 79 14.53 10.92 -16.21
C GLU A 79 14.26 12.21 -15.42
N THR A 80 12.98 12.58 -15.29
CA THR A 80 12.57 13.77 -14.52
C THR A 80 12.95 13.62 -13.05
N VAL A 81 12.72 12.45 -12.48
CA VAL A 81 13.04 12.16 -11.07
C VAL A 81 14.55 12.25 -10.84
N ILE A 82 15.34 11.62 -11.71
CA ILE A 82 16.80 11.64 -11.60
C ILE A 82 17.33 13.08 -11.68
N ARG A 83 16.83 13.86 -12.62
CA ARG A 83 17.21 15.27 -12.76
C ARG A 83 16.86 16.07 -11.51
N GLY A 84 15.64 15.87 -10.97
CA GLY A 84 15.21 16.54 -9.76
C GLY A 84 16.12 16.28 -8.58
N TYR A 85 16.53 15.03 -8.37
CA TYR A 85 17.46 14.69 -7.30
C TYR A 85 18.85 15.26 -7.54
N ARG A 86 19.30 15.27 -8.78
CA ARG A 86 20.61 15.82 -9.13
C ARG A 86 20.70 17.32 -8.86
N GLU A 87 19.59 18.03 -9.08
CA GLU A 87 19.53 19.48 -8.88
C GLU A 87 19.17 19.89 -7.45
N ALA A 88 18.71 18.95 -6.61
CA ALA A 88 18.35 19.22 -5.23
C ALA A 88 19.61 19.45 -4.37
N ASP A 89 19.49 20.33 -3.37
CA ASP A 89 20.57 20.55 -2.44
C ASP A 89 20.70 19.39 -1.45
N THR A 90 21.80 19.36 -0.70
CA THR A 90 22.12 18.29 0.23
C THR A 90 21.06 18.17 1.35
N ASP A 91 20.59 19.30 1.87
CA ASP A 91 19.59 19.29 2.95
C ASP A 91 18.27 18.72 2.46
N LYS A 92 17.87 19.06 1.23
CA LYS A 92 16.65 18.52 0.64
C LYS A 92 16.75 17.01 0.46
N ILE A 93 17.87 16.52 -0.03
CA ILE A 93 18.12 15.09 -0.23
C ILE A 93 18.06 14.35 1.11
N LYS A 94 18.67 14.91 2.16
CA LYS A 94 18.60 14.33 3.51
C LYS A 94 17.19 14.25 4.03
N GLN A 95 16.39 15.29 3.84
CA GLN A 95 14.99 15.34 4.26
C GLN A 95 14.19 14.24 3.56
N ILE A 96 14.31 14.13 2.24
CA ILE A 96 13.60 13.13 1.45
C ILE A 96 13.99 11.72 1.89
N THR A 97 15.28 11.47 2.06
CA THR A 97 15.78 10.16 2.49
C THR A 97 15.24 9.78 3.85
N LYS A 98 15.22 10.72 4.80
CA LYS A 98 14.67 10.47 6.13
C LYS A 98 13.17 10.13 6.07
N VAL A 99 12.41 10.87 5.29
CA VAL A 99 10.96 10.63 5.14
C VAL A 99 10.69 9.26 4.56
N GLN A 100 11.43 8.86 3.51
CA GLN A 100 11.29 7.55 2.89
C GLN A 100 11.66 6.44 3.86
N PHE A 101 12.73 6.59 4.60
CA PHE A 101 13.16 5.60 5.59
C PHE A 101 12.08 5.40 6.67
N LEU A 102 11.54 6.49 7.22
CA LEU A 102 10.48 6.40 8.23
C LEU A 102 9.23 5.75 7.67
N HIS A 103 8.87 6.08 6.44
CA HIS A 103 7.72 5.47 5.76
C HIS A 103 7.87 3.95 5.68
N TRP A 104 9.04 3.48 5.21
CA TRP A 104 9.27 2.06 5.01
C TRP A 104 9.42 1.27 6.31
N THR A 105 9.77 1.92 7.42
CA THR A 105 10.04 1.23 8.68
C THR A 105 8.93 1.36 9.72
N GLU A 106 8.17 2.44 9.70
CA GLU A 106 7.22 2.74 10.78
C GLU A 106 5.75 2.65 10.39
N GLU A 107 5.39 2.95 9.15
CA GLU A 107 4.00 2.92 8.74
C GLU A 107 3.53 1.47 8.53
N GLU A 108 2.47 1.09 9.25
CA GLU A 108 1.96 -0.28 9.20
C GLU A 108 1.60 -0.75 7.79
N PHE A 109 0.89 0.10 7.02
CA PHE A 109 0.45 -0.29 5.68
C PHE A 109 1.65 -0.55 4.76
N SER A 110 2.62 0.36 4.76
CA SER A 110 3.83 0.22 3.92
C SER A 110 4.67 -0.96 4.35
N ASN A 111 4.77 -1.20 5.66
CA ASN A 111 5.52 -2.33 6.20
C ASN A 111 4.89 -3.65 5.76
N CYS A 112 3.55 -3.76 5.85
CA CYS A 112 2.83 -4.95 5.39
C CYS A 112 2.96 -5.15 3.88
N PHE A 113 2.88 -4.07 3.11
CA PHE A 113 3.04 -4.12 1.65
C PHE A 113 4.43 -4.65 1.28
N ARG A 114 5.47 -4.14 1.93
CA ARG A 114 6.83 -4.60 1.71
C ARG A 114 6.98 -6.09 2.04
N LYS A 115 6.42 -6.53 3.16
CA LYS A 115 6.46 -7.95 3.57
C LYS A 115 5.74 -8.83 2.55
N MET A 116 4.61 -8.37 2.04
CA MET A 116 3.89 -9.09 0.99
C MET A 116 4.76 -9.29 -0.24
N LEU A 117 5.44 -8.24 -0.69
CA LEU A 117 6.33 -8.32 -1.85
C LEU A 117 7.48 -9.31 -1.65
N MET A 118 7.99 -9.41 -0.43
CA MET A 118 9.07 -10.33 -0.10
C MET A 118 8.65 -11.79 -0.15
N LEU A 119 7.35 -12.09 0.01
CA LEU A 119 6.82 -13.45 -0.05
C LEU A 119 6.51 -13.89 -1.49
N GLU A 120 6.38 -12.98 -2.39
CA GLU A 120 6.13 -13.27 -3.82
C GLU A 120 7.45 -13.19 -4.61
#